data_4d4c446246d3ec2bd64f8a39c4d7f7f3
#
_entry.id   4d4c446246d3ec2bd64f8a39c4d7f7f3
#
_cell.length_a   1.000
_cell.length_b   1.000
_cell.length_c   1.000
_cell.angle_alpha   90.00
_cell.angle_beta   90.00
_cell.angle_gamma   90.00
#
_symmetry.space_group_name_H-M   'P 1'
#
loop_
_entity.id
_entity.type
_entity.pdbx_description
1 polymer ?
#
loop_
_entity_poly.entity_id
_entity_poly.type
_entity_poly.pdbx_seq_one_letter_code
_entity_poly.pdbx_strand_id
1 'polypeptide(L)'
;VEELIFRGLILQGFRRNYTAFTAVVMSALLFALFHLNPWQFPATFVLGLLLGWIMIRTNSIILSILGHSINNFLVLLSITFRDEIQSNAIYLMGKGKLYFISTIVVLFSLLLIFAFSKKWIKKKKEI
;
A
#
# COMPACT_ATOMS: atom_id res chain seq x y z
N VAL A 1 0.39 3.61 14.32
CA VAL A 1 -0.93 4.05 14.83
C VAL A 1 -1.99 3.97 13.74
N GLU A 2 -1.75 4.49 12.52
CA GLU A 2 -2.74 4.54 11.41
C GLU A 2 -3.34 3.17 11.08
N GLU A 3 -2.52 2.12 10.94
CA GLU A 3 -3.02 0.78 10.62
C GLU A 3 -3.94 0.20 11.70
N LEU A 4 -3.69 0.53 12.97
CA LEU A 4 -4.58 0.13 14.06
C LEU A 4 -5.97 0.76 13.90
N ILE A 5 -6.02 2.03 13.51
CA ILE A 5 -7.28 2.75 13.31
C ILE A 5 -7.98 2.23 12.04
N PHE A 6 -7.29 2.26 10.88
CA PHE A 6 -7.94 1.98 9.61
C PHE A 6 -8.19 0.49 9.36
N ARG A 7 -7.28 -0.43 9.78
CA ARG A 7 -7.43 -1.88 9.56
C ARG A 7 -7.94 -2.60 10.80
N GLY A 8 -7.57 -2.11 11.98
CA GLY A 8 -8.06 -2.69 13.24
C GLY A 8 -9.50 -2.29 13.55
N LEU A 9 -9.85 -1.00 13.50
CA LEU A 9 -11.18 -0.51 13.88
C LEU A 9 -12.09 -0.29 12.69
N ILE A 10 -11.74 0.60 11.75
CA ILE A 10 -12.63 1.06 10.67
C ILE A 10 -12.97 -0.09 9.72
N LEU A 11 -11.96 -0.78 9.19
CA LEU A 11 -12.18 -1.91 8.29
C LEU A 11 -12.99 -3.02 8.96
N GLN A 12 -12.67 -3.37 10.19
CA GLN A 12 -13.41 -4.41 10.93
C GLN A 12 -14.85 -3.96 11.27
N GLY A 13 -15.05 -2.67 11.57
CA GLY A 13 -16.37 -2.09 11.75
C GLY A 13 -17.23 -2.22 10.50
N PHE A 14 -16.70 -1.86 9.31
CA PHE A 14 -17.42 -2.02 8.05
C PHE A 14 -17.68 -3.49 7.70
N ARG A 15 -16.78 -4.40 8.01
CA ARG A 15 -16.96 -5.85 7.73
C ARG A 15 -18.16 -6.48 8.46
N ARG A 16 -18.65 -5.85 9.53
CA ARG A 16 -19.84 -6.36 10.25
C ARG A 16 -21.13 -6.22 9.44
N ASN A 17 -21.22 -5.19 8.58
CA ASN A 17 -22.45 -4.83 7.87
C ASN A 17 -22.33 -4.85 6.36
N TYR A 18 -21.10 -4.92 5.82
CA TYR A 18 -20.83 -4.83 4.39
C TYR A 18 -19.96 -5.98 3.89
N THR A 19 -19.96 -6.18 2.58
CA THR A 19 -19.06 -7.16 1.95
C THR A 19 -17.59 -6.79 2.20
N ALA A 20 -16.71 -7.79 2.15
CA ALA A 20 -15.27 -7.59 2.32
C ALA A 20 -14.71 -6.55 1.32
N PHE A 21 -15.19 -6.57 0.08
CA PHE A 21 -14.80 -5.61 -0.96
C PHE A 21 -15.22 -4.19 -0.57
N THR A 22 -16.48 -3.98 -0.23
CA THR A 22 -17.02 -2.68 0.18
C THR A 22 -16.27 -2.14 1.41
N ALA A 23 -16.02 -2.98 2.42
CA ALA A 23 -15.30 -2.61 3.62
C ALA A 23 -13.86 -2.13 3.31
N VAL A 24 -13.15 -2.83 2.40
CA VAL A 24 -11.80 -2.42 1.97
C VAL A 24 -11.85 -1.07 1.26
N VAL A 25 -12.78 -0.89 0.31
CA VAL A 25 -12.90 0.36 -0.46
C VAL A 25 -13.21 1.54 0.47
N MET A 26 -14.17 1.39 1.38
CA MET A 26 -14.55 2.45 2.33
C MET A 26 -13.41 2.81 3.29
N SER A 27 -12.73 1.80 3.82
CA SER A 27 -11.56 2.02 4.70
C SER A 27 -10.40 2.70 3.95
N ALA A 28 -10.15 2.31 2.69
CA ALA A 28 -9.12 2.91 1.85
C ALA A 28 -9.45 4.36 1.49
N LEU A 29 -10.72 4.65 1.21
CA LEU A 29 -11.19 6.00 0.92
C LEU A 29 -10.97 6.93 2.11
N LEU A 30 -11.39 6.51 3.32
CA LEU A 30 -11.16 7.27 4.54
C LEU A 30 -9.67 7.44 4.84
N PHE A 31 -8.87 6.41 4.62
CA PHE A 31 -7.41 6.48 4.77
C PHE A 31 -6.79 7.54 3.85
N ALA A 32 -7.19 7.57 2.58
CA ALA A 32 -6.69 8.55 1.62
C ALA A 32 -7.15 9.98 1.94
N LEU A 33 -8.41 10.15 2.36
CA LEU A 33 -8.95 11.45 2.78
C LEU A 33 -8.24 11.99 4.03
N PHE A 34 -7.87 11.11 4.95
CA PHE A 34 -7.18 11.50 6.19
C PHE A 34 -5.80 12.14 5.95
N HIS A 35 -5.18 11.87 4.79
CA HIS A 35 -3.92 12.50 4.41
C HIS A 35 -4.04 13.98 4.01
N LEU A 36 -5.27 14.49 3.77
CA LEU A 36 -5.59 15.89 3.47
C LEU A 36 -4.75 16.49 2.32
N ASN A 37 -4.24 15.67 1.43
CA ASN A 37 -3.40 16.08 0.30
C ASN A 37 -3.96 15.53 -1.02
N PRO A 38 -4.55 16.38 -1.88
CA PRO A 38 -5.15 15.94 -3.15
C PRO A 38 -4.16 15.23 -4.08
N TRP A 39 -2.90 15.64 -4.07
CA TRP A 39 -1.86 15.06 -4.92
C TRP A 39 -1.40 13.67 -4.46
N GLN A 40 -1.53 13.40 -3.16
CA GLN A 40 -1.22 12.09 -2.58
C GLN A 40 -2.43 11.15 -2.61
N PHE A 41 -3.65 11.69 -2.73
CA PHE A 41 -4.90 10.93 -2.65
C PHE A 41 -4.90 9.66 -3.52
N PRO A 42 -4.56 9.69 -4.84
CA PRO A 42 -4.60 8.48 -5.65
C PRO A 42 -3.63 7.39 -5.15
N ALA A 43 -2.42 7.78 -4.76
CA ALA A 43 -1.39 6.85 -4.28
C ALA A 43 -1.77 6.25 -2.93
N THR A 44 -2.24 7.08 -1.99
CA THR A 44 -2.68 6.64 -0.66
C THR A 44 -3.95 5.80 -0.72
N PHE A 45 -4.85 6.07 -1.66
CA PHE A 45 -6.03 5.24 -1.89
C PHE A 45 -5.65 3.84 -2.37
N VAL A 46 -4.76 3.73 -3.37
CA VAL A 46 -4.26 2.44 -3.88
C VAL A 46 -3.52 1.67 -2.78
N LEU A 47 -2.66 2.34 -2.01
CA LEU A 47 -2.00 1.74 -0.85
C LEU A 47 -3.04 1.27 0.18
N GLY A 48 -4.05 2.08 0.43
CA GLY A 48 -5.17 1.76 1.30
C GLY A 48 -5.91 0.48 0.91
N LEU A 49 -6.21 0.32 -0.37
CA LEU A 49 -6.85 -0.88 -0.93
C LEU A 49 -5.96 -2.12 -0.71
N LEU A 50 -4.67 -1.99 -0.99
CA LEU A 50 -3.72 -3.09 -0.83
C LEU A 50 -3.62 -3.55 0.63
N LEU A 51 -3.38 -2.62 1.56
CA LEU A 51 -3.21 -2.95 2.98
C LEU A 51 -4.51 -3.50 3.59
N GLY A 52 -5.66 -2.96 3.17
CA GLY A 52 -6.97 -3.50 3.54
C GLY A 52 -7.19 -4.91 3.01
N TRP A 53 -6.81 -5.17 1.78
CA TRP A 53 -6.88 -6.50 1.18
C TRP A 53 -5.94 -7.50 1.86
N ILE A 54 -4.69 -7.11 2.17
CA ILE A 54 -3.75 -7.93 2.95
C ILE A 54 -4.37 -8.29 4.30
N MET A 55 -4.92 -7.31 5.01
CA MET A 55 -5.58 -7.54 6.30
C MET A 55 -6.70 -8.57 6.20
N ILE A 56 -7.57 -8.48 5.20
CA ILE A 56 -8.66 -9.45 5.01
C ILE A 56 -8.14 -10.84 4.68
N ARG A 57 -7.13 -10.94 3.82
CA ARG A 57 -6.59 -12.22 3.36
C ARG A 57 -5.79 -12.95 4.41
N THR A 58 -5.02 -12.22 5.20
CA THR A 58 -4.08 -12.80 6.16
C THR A 58 -4.59 -12.79 7.59
N ASN A 59 -5.61 -11.98 7.86
CA ASN A 59 -6.08 -11.64 9.21
C ASN A 59 -4.94 -11.18 10.13
N SER A 60 -3.95 -10.50 9.59
CA SER A 60 -2.75 -10.05 10.29
C SER A 60 -2.53 -8.56 10.09
N ILE A 61 -2.72 -7.79 11.15
CA ILE A 61 -2.45 -6.35 11.15
C ILE A 61 -0.96 -6.06 11.04
N ILE A 62 -0.11 -6.97 11.51
CA ILE A 62 1.35 -6.83 11.46
C ILE A 62 1.83 -6.72 10.01
N LEU A 63 1.26 -7.51 9.09
CA LEU A 63 1.62 -7.44 7.67
C LEU A 63 1.20 -6.11 7.04
N SER A 64 0.07 -5.54 7.44
CA SER A 64 -0.34 -4.21 6.99
C SER A 64 0.60 -3.12 7.53
N ILE A 65 0.99 -3.20 8.81
CA ILE A 65 1.97 -2.29 9.42
C ILE A 65 3.31 -2.37 8.70
N LEU A 66 3.82 -3.56 8.43
CA LEU A 66 5.09 -3.76 7.71
C LEU A 66 5.01 -3.20 6.28
N GLY A 67 3.95 -3.52 5.54
CA GLY A 67 3.74 -2.99 4.19
C GLY A 67 3.70 -1.47 4.14
N HIS A 68 3.00 -0.85 5.09
CA HIS A 68 2.94 0.61 5.22
C HIS A 68 4.32 1.21 5.59
N SER A 69 5.02 0.59 6.53
CA SER A 69 6.36 1.04 6.95
C SER A 69 7.38 0.97 5.80
N ILE A 70 7.35 -0.12 5.02
CA ILE A 70 8.19 -0.26 3.83
C ILE A 70 7.87 0.82 2.80
N ASN A 71 6.58 1.09 2.53
CA ASN A 71 6.18 2.16 1.62
C ASN A 71 6.72 3.52 2.07
N ASN A 72 6.55 3.87 3.35
CA ASN A 72 7.03 5.15 3.89
C ASN A 72 8.56 5.25 3.85
N PHE A 73 9.26 4.16 4.10
CA PHE A 73 10.72 4.10 3.97
C PHE A 73 11.18 4.34 2.54
N LEU A 74 10.53 3.72 1.55
CA LEU A 74 10.83 3.94 0.12
C LEU A 74 10.54 5.38 -0.32
N VAL A 75 9.47 5.99 0.18
CA VAL A 75 9.17 7.41 -0.06
C VAL A 75 10.26 8.29 0.54
N LEU A 76 10.69 8.02 1.79
CA LEU A 76 11.77 8.77 2.45
C LEU A 76 13.08 8.66 1.66
N LEU A 77 13.47 7.45 1.24
CA LEU A 77 14.64 7.24 0.38
C LEU A 77 14.55 8.05 -0.92
N SER A 78 13.39 8.03 -1.57
CA SER A 78 13.16 8.76 -2.82
C SER A 78 13.30 10.27 -2.64
N ILE A 79 12.92 10.81 -1.48
CA ILE A 79 13.08 12.23 -1.15
C ILE A 79 14.55 12.55 -0.83
N THR A 80 15.21 11.71 -0.03
CA THR A 80 16.59 11.93 0.42
C THR A 80 17.59 11.90 -0.75
N PHE A 81 17.40 10.98 -1.69
CA PHE A 81 18.27 10.83 -2.86
C PHE A 81 17.72 11.53 -4.11
N ARG A 82 16.73 12.39 -3.95
CA ARG A 82 16.05 13.06 -5.06
C ARG A 82 17.00 13.81 -5.99
N ASP A 83 17.91 14.58 -5.44
CA ASP A 83 18.82 15.44 -6.23
C ASP A 83 19.84 14.57 -6.98
N GLU A 84 20.33 13.51 -6.37
CA GLU A 84 21.27 12.56 -6.97
C GLU A 84 20.59 11.71 -8.08
N ILE A 85 19.40 11.21 -7.82
CA ILE A 85 18.58 10.48 -8.80
C ILE A 85 18.16 11.43 -9.93
N GLN A 86 17.80 12.68 -9.62
CA GLN A 86 17.35 13.67 -10.59
C GLN A 86 18.48 14.15 -11.50
N SER A 87 19.69 14.34 -10.98
CA SER A 87 20.84 14.74 -11.79
C SER A 87 21.30 13.65 -12.78
N ASN A 88 21.31 12.39 -12.34
CA ASN A 88 21.80 11.28 -13.13
C ASN A 88 20.73 10.62 -14.01
N ALA A 89 19.51 10.44 -13.53
CA ALA A 89 18.45 9.71 -14.24
C ALA A 89 17.64 10.61 -15.19
N ILE A 90 17.43 11.88 -14.86
CA ILE A 90 16.71 12.82 -15.76
C ILE A 90 17.54 13.15 -16.99
N TYR A 91 18.84 13.30 -16.85
CA TYR A 91 19.75 13.55 -17.97
C TYR A 91 19.78 12.37 -18.96
N LEU A 92 19.67 11.14 -18.45
CA LEU A 92 19.75 9.91 -19.27
C LEU A 92 18.39 9.44 -19.82
N MET A 93 17.27 9.70 -19.16
CA MET A 93 16.02 9.01 -19.47
C MET A 93 14.79 9.90 -19.72
N GLY A 94 14.85 11.19 -19.42
CA GLY A 94 13.68 12.08 -19.46
C GLY A 94 12.66 11.80 -18.36
N LYS A 95 11.97 12.86 -17.91
CA LYS A 95 11.05 12.83 -16.75
C LYS A 95 9.98 11.71 -16.80
N GLY A 96 9.43 11.45 -17.98
CA GLY A 96 8.36 10.45 -18.15
C GLY A 96 8.78 9.02 -17.85
N LYS A 97 10.01 8.63 -18.17
CA LYS A 97 10.51 7.27 -17.94
C LYS A 97 10.75 6.98 -16.44
N LEU A 98 11.11 8.00 -15.66
CA LEU A 98 11.32 7.85 -14.22
C LEU A 98 10.02 7.54 -13.49
N TYR A 99 8.93 8.23 -13.83
CA TYR A 99 7.60 7.93 -13.28
C TYR A 99 7.13 6.54 -13.70
N PHE A 100 7.40 6.13 -14.92
CA PHE A 100 7.05 4.80 -15.42
C PHE A 100 7.80 3.69 -14.67
N ILE A 101 9.10 3.84 -14.42
CA ILE A 101 9.90 2.88 -13.65
C ILE A 101 9.43 2.81 -12.20
N SER A 102 9.18 3.95 -11.54
CA SER A 102 8.67 3.96 -10.16
C SER A 102 7.30 3.25 -10.05
N THR A 103 6.42 3.45 -11.02
CA THR A 103 5.14 2.76 -11.09
C THR A 103 5.32 1.25 -11.25
N ILE A 104 6.24 0.81 -12.11
CA ILE A 104 6.56 -0.63 -12.28
C ILE A 104 7.11 -1.23 -10.98
N VAL A 105 8.02 -0.54 -10.30
CA VAL A 105 8.59 -1.02 -9.02
C VAL A 105 7.51 -1.16 -7.96
N VAL A 106 6.59 -0.21 -7.85
CA VAL A 106 5.44 -0.29 -6.95
C VAL A 106 4.55 -1.48 -7.32
N LEU A 107 4.16 -1.61 -8.58
CA LEU A 107 3.33 -2.73 -9.05
C LEU A 107 4.01 -4.09 -8.83
N PHE A 108 5.32 -4.19 -9.06
CA PHE A 108 6.08 -5.41 -8.82
C PHE A 108 6.14 -5.76 -7.33
N SER A 109 6.36 -4.78 -6.47
CA SER A 109 6.31 -4.97 -5.01
C SER A 109 4.93 -5.44 -4.55
N LEU A 110 3.86 -4.91 -5.14
CA LEU A 110 2.49 -5.32 -4.90
C LEU A 110 2.24 -6.77 -5.34
N LEU A 111 2.76 -7.18 -6.49
CA LEU A 111 2.67 -8.54 -7.00
C LEU A 111 3.43 -9.55 -6.11
N LEU A 112 4.61 -9.18 -5.61
CA LEU A 112 5.36 -10.01 -4.67
C LEU A 112 4.58 -10.22 -3.37
N ILE A 113 4.05 -9.16 -2.78
CA ILE A 113 3.21 -9.24 -1.58
C ILE A 113 1.98 -10.12 -1.83
N PHE A 114 1.35 -10.00 -3.00
CA PHE A 114 0.21 -10.84 -3.41
C PHE A 114 0.61 -12.32 -3.52
N ALA A 115 1.73 -12.62 -4.16
CA ALA A 115 2.23 -13.98 -4.34
C ALA A 115 2.59 -14.64 -2.99
N PHE A 116 3.28 -13.90 -2.11
CA PHE A 116 3.61 -14.38 -0.76
C PHE A 116 2.37 -14.59 0.09
N SER A 117 1.36 -13.71 0.01
CA SER A 117 0.11 -13.87 0.75
C SER A 117 -0.66 -15.12 0.34
N LYS A 118 -0.68 -15.46 -0.96
CA LYS A 118 -1.29 -16.72 -1.45
C LYS A 118 -0.61 -17.96 -0.86
N LYS A 119 0.71 -17.97 -0.82
CA LYS A 119 1.50 -19.11 -0.33
C LYS A 119 1.29 -19.33 1.18
N TRP A 120 1.17 -18.24 1.94
CA TRP A 120 0.94 -18.28 3.38
C TRP A 120 -0.47 -18.75 3.75
N ILE A 121 -1.49 -18.34 2.96
CA ILE A 121 -2.88 -18.78 3.15
C ILE A 121 -3.04 -20.27 2.88
N LYS A 122 -2.34 -20.81 1.87
CA LYS A 122 -2.38 -22.23 1.55
C LYS A 122 -1.81 -23.07 2.72
N LYS A 123 -0.69 -22.63 3.30
CA LYS A 123 -0.07 -23.30 4.46
C LYS A 123 -0.95 -23.30 5.71
N LYS A 124 -1.79 -22.27 5.92
CA LYS A 124 -2.68 -22.17 7.08
C LYS A 124 -3.96 -23.03 6.95
N LYS A 125 -4.30 -23.51 5.76
CA LYS A 125 -5.40 -24.45 5.53
C LYS A 125 -5.01 -25.93 5.67
N GLU A 126 -3.71 -26.21 5.72
CA GLU A 126 -3.16 -27.56 5.83
C GLU A 126 -2.76 -27.93 7.27
N ILE A 127 -2.96 -27.00 8.25
CA ILE A 127 -2.82 -27.18 9.70
C ILE A 127 -4.19 -27.11 10.35
#